data_334fb6d26f7698712ca2fd866c8ed664
#
_entry.id   334fb6d26f7698712ca2fd866c8ed664
#
_cell.length_a   1.000
_cell.length_b   1.000
_cell.length_c   1.000
_cell.angle_alpha   90.00
_cell.angle_beta   90.00
_cell.angle_gamma   90.00
#
_symmetry.space_group_name_H-M   'P 1'
#
loop_
_entity.id
_entity.type
_entity.pdbx_description
1 polymer ?
#
loop_
_entity_poly.entity_id
_entity_poly.type
_entity_poly.pdbx_seq_one_letter_code
_entity_poly.pdbx_strand_id
1 'polypeptide(L)'
;MSHRKRVIIIGGGFGGIFATRKLANYDVDVLLIDKQNHHLFQPLLYQVAAGILSPENVAIPLRLVFAESDNITVRMEEVQNIDRSSQRVFTDYNEYDYDYLVIATGSTYNFFGNDHWQKDVFTLKTLGGALRLKNHIQTQLESSLITHDKEARKKMLSFAIV
;
A
#
# COMPACT_ATOMS: atom_id res chain seq x y z
N MET A 1 -34.88 -10.44 -13.17
CA MET A 1 -34.04 -9.32 -12.65
C MET A 1 -32.74 -9.35 -13.42
N SER A 2 -32.40 -8.28 -14.11
CA SER A 2 -31.09 -8.20 -14.81
C SER A 2 -29.99 -8.30 -13.76
N HIS A 3 -29.11 -9.28 -13.90
CA HIS A 3 -27.96 -9.43 -13.01
C HIS A 3 -26.98 -8.29 -13.33
N ARG A 4 -26.67 -7.43 -12.35
CA ARG A 4 -25.66 -6.38 -12.53
C ARG A 4 -24.32 -7.01 -12.86
N LYS A 5 -23.60 -6.39 -13.78
CA LYS A 5 -22.24 -6.84 -14.11
C LYS A 5 -21.30 -6.63 -12.93
N ARG A 6 -20.52 -7.65 -12.61
CA ARG A 6 -19.52 -7.57 -11.52
C ARG A 6 -18.17 -7.16 -12.06
N VAL A 7 -17.64 -6.07 -11.49
CA VAL A 7 -16.28 -5.58 -11.76
C VAL A 7 -15.41 -5.82 -10.55
N ILE A 8 -14.35 -6.60 -10.70
CA ILE A 8 -13.34 -6.73 -9.64
C ILE A 8 -12.18 -5.78 -9.93
N ILE A 9 -11.75 -5.04 -8.91
CA ILE A 9 -10.58 -4.16 -8.95
C ILE A 9 -9.59 -4.65 -7.91
N ILE A 10 -8.38 -5.00 -8.36
CA ILE A 10 -7.30 -5.47 -7.48
C ILE A 10 -6.33 -4.32 -7.26
N GLY A 11 -6.24 -3.86 -6.01
CA GLY A 11 -5.37 -2.77 -5.57
C GLY A 11 -6.11 -1.47 -5.26
N GLY A 12 -6.00 -1.00 -4.01
CA GLY A 12 -6.57 0.25 -3.47
C GLY A 12 -5.62 1.45 -3.57
N GLY A 13 -4.65 1.40 -4.48
CA GLY A 13 -3.78 2.53 -4.82
C GLY A 13 -4.49 3.59 -5.66
N PHE A 14 -3.73 4.55 -6.23
CA PHE A 14 -4.30 5.63 -7.04
C PHE A 14 -5.18 5.10 -8.18
N GLY A 15 -4.66 4.16 -8.99
CA GLY A 15 -5.40 3.61 -10.13
C GLY A 15 -6.70 2.93 -9.71
N GLY A 16 -6.64 2.08 -8.68
CA GLY A 16 -7.80 1.36 -8.18
C GLY A 16 -8.88 2.27 -7.60
N ILE A 17 -8.49 3.25 -6.76
CA ILE A 17 -9.46 4.22 -6.21
C ILE A 17 -10.12 5.04 -7.32
N PHE A 18 -9.37 5.54 -8.29
CA PHE A 18 -9.95 6.33 -9.39
C PHE A 18 -10.89 5.49 -10.24
N ALA A 19 -10.53 4.24 -10.56
CA ALA A 19 -11.41 3.31 -11.27
C ALA A 19 -12.70 3.03 -10.46
N THR A 20 -12.56 2.72 -9.17
CA THR A 20 -13.70 2.44 -8.28
C THR A 20 -14.64 3.65 -8.17
N ARG A 21 -14.10 4.86 -7.95
CA ARG A 21 -14.90 6.10 -7.90
C ARG A 21 -15.66 6.35 -9.20
N LYS A 22 -15.03 6.09 -10.34
CA LYS A 22 -15.70 6.27 -11.63
C LYS A 22 -16.87 5.29 -11.78
N LEU A 23 -16.68 4.03 -11.38
CA LEU A 23 -17.70 2.99 -11.47
C LEU A 23 -18.82 3.12 -10.44
N ALA A 24 -18.65 3.90 -9.38
CA ALA A 24 -19.71 4.20 -8.41
C ALA A 24 -20.98 4.79 -9.07
N ASN A 25 -20.84 5.47 -10.20
CA ASN A 25 -21.93 6.13 -10.93
C ASN A 25 -22.55 5.25 -12.03
N TYR A 26 -22.18 3.96 -12.11
CA TYR A 26 -22.69 3.04 -13.14
C TYR A 26 -23.48 1.90 -12.50
N ASP A 27 -24.37 1.29 -13.26
CA ASP A 27 -25.17 0.13 -12.83
C ASP A 27 -24.36 -1.18 -12.91
N VAL A 28 -23.33 -1.26 -12.05
CA VAL A 28 -22.44 -2.41 -11.89
C VAL A 28 -22.19 -2.67 -10.40
N ASP A 29 -21.87 -3.91 -10.04
CA ASP A 29 -21.38 -4.25 -8.71
C ASP A 29 -19.84 -4.22 -8.71
N VAL A 30 -19.24 -3.40 -7.86
CA VAL A 30 -17.80 -3.26 -7.77
C VAL A 30 -17.26 -3.92 -6.52
N LEU A 31 -16.30 -4.82 -6.69
CA LEU A 31 -15.54 -5.41 -5.59
C LEU A 31 -14.10 -4.91 -5.66
N LEU A 32 -13.72 -4.04 -4.72
CA LEU A 32 -12.36 -3.58 -4.54
C LEU A 32 -11.64 -4.49 -3.54
N ILE A 33 -10.57 -5.15 -3.99
CA ILE A 33 -9.74 -6.04 -3.16
C ILE A 33 -8.35 -5.42 -3.00
N ASP A 34 -7.90 -5.25 -1.76
CA ASP A 34 -6.51 -4.87 -1.44
C ASP A 34 -6.06 -5.62 -0.19
N LYS A 35 -4.78 -5.95 -0.13
CA LYS A 35 -4.16 -6.56 1.06
C LYS A 35 -3.99 -5.59 2.22
N GLN A 36 -4.13 -4.28 1.97
CA GLN A 36 -4.16 -3.25 2.99
C GLN A 36 -5.58 -2.69 3.14
N ASN A 37 -5.93 -2.29 4.35
CA ASN A 37 -7.24 -1.70 4.62
C ASN A 37 -7.35 -0.20 4.27
N HIS A 38 -6.27 0.40 3.73
CA HIS A 38 -6.16 1.84 3.52
C HIS A 38 -5.54 2.19 2.17
N HIS A 39 -5.97 3.32 1.64
CA HIS A 39 -5.27 4.02 0.57
C HIS A 39 -4.07 4.76 1.15
N LEU A 40 -2.90 4.54 0.59
CA LEU A 40 -1.69 5.26 0.97
C LEU A 40 -1.40 6.38 -0.04
N PHE A 41 -1.40 7.64 0.44
CA PHE A 41 -0.93 8.77 -0.36
C PHE A 41 0.61 8.80 -0.37
N GLN A 42 1.18 7.93 -1.18
CA GLN A 42 2.61 7.67 -1.24
C GLN A 42 3.50 8.92 -1.47
N PRO A 43 3.09 9.96 -2.24
CA PRO A 43 3.90 11.16 -2.44
C PRO A 43 4.29 11.91 -1.16
N LEU A 44 3.53 11.76 -0.08
CA LEU A 44 3.83 12.39 1.22
C LEU A 44 4.46 11.45 2.25
N LEU A 45 4.80 10.23 1.86
CA LEU A 45 5.33 9.21 2.78
C LEU A 45 6.68 9.62 3.38
N TYR A 46 7.48 10.40 2.66
CA TYR A 46 8.72 10.95 3.17
C TYR A 46 8.52 11.90 4.36
N GLN A 47 7.39 12.62 4.42
CA GLN A 47 7.07 13.48 5.55
C GLN A 47 6.70 12.66 6.80
N VAL A 48 6.11 11.48 6.63
CA VAL A 48 5.91 10.55 7.75
C VAL A 48 7.25 10.01 8.24
N ALA A 49 8.14 9.62 7.32
CA ALA A 49 9.49 9.16 7.66
C ALA A 49 10.34 10.24 8.35
N ALA A 50 10.15 11.52 7.99
CA ALA A 50 10.80 12.66 8.63
C ALA A 50 10.11 13.11 9.94
N GLY A 51 8.98 12.51 10.31
CA GLY A 51 8.22 12.89 11.52
C GLY A 51 7.42 14.19 11.40
N ILE A 52 7.22 14.70 10.19
CA ILE A 52 6.47 15.94 9.91
C ILE A 52 4.96 15.68 9.88
N LEU A 53 4.55 14.56 9.27
CA LEU A 53 3.15 14.15 9.21
C LEU A 53 2.92 12.89 10.03
N SER A 54 1.72 12.78 10.60
CA SER A 54 1.28 11.56 11.24
C SER A 54 0.77 10.54 10.19
N PRO A 55 0.81 9.23 10.47
CA PRO A 55 0.40 8.16 9.54
C PRO A 55 -1.00 8.34 8.97
N GLU A 56 -1.95 8.77 9.79
CA GLU A 56 -3.35 8.98 9.44
C GLU A 56 -3.56 10.12 8.42
N ASN A 57 -2.61 11.02 8.28
CA ASN A 57 -2.68 12.07 7.26
C ASN A 57 -2.42 11.55 5.84
N VAL A 58 -1.80 10.37 5.72
CA VAL A 58 -1.42 9.77 4.43
C VAL A 58 -2.08 8.41 4.16
N ALA A 59 -2.69 7.80 5.18
CA ALA A 59 -3.32 6.48 5.10
C ALA A 59 -4.82 6.58 5.44
N ILE A 60 -5.68 6.57 4.42
CA ILE A 60 -7.12 6.74 4.56
C ILE A 60 -7.79 5.37 4.41
N PRO A 61 -8.61 4.91 5.37
CA PRO A 61 -9.31 3.63 5.27
C PRO A 61 -10.15 3.53 4.00
N LEU A 62 -9.95 2.46 3.20
CA LEU A 62 -10.66 2.26 1.93
C LEU A 62 -12.19 2.20 2.11
N ARG A 63 -12.67 1.56 3.20
CA ARG A 63 -14.11 1.49 3.49
C ARG A 63 -14.70 2.86 3.80
N LEU A 64 -13.91 3.77 4.39
CA LEU A 64 -14.37 5.14 4.64
C LEU A 64 -14.49 5.93 3.33
N VAL A 65 -13.56 5.71 2.39
CA VAL A 65 -13.57 6.38 1.05
C VAL A 65 -14.85 6.06 0.27
N PHE A 66 -15.42 4.86 0.46
CA PHE A 66 -16.57 4.36 -0.29
C PHE A 66 -17.79 4.08 0.58
N ALA A 67 -17.86 4.66 1.79
CA ALA A 67 -18.93 4.41 2.76
C ALA A 67 -20.34 4.76 2.24
N GLU A 68 -20.44 5.75 1.35
CA GLU A 68 -21.70 6.24 0.78
C GLU A 68 -22.06 5.59 -0.58
N SER A 69 -21.30 4.58 -1.01
CA SER A 69 -21.51 3.95 -2.33
C SER A 69 -22.18 2.58 -2.18
N ASP A 70 -23.44 2.48 -2.58
CA ASP A 70 -24.24 1.26 -2.40
C ASP A 70 -23.80 0.08 -3.28
N ASN A 71 -23.11 0.36 -4.39
CA ASN A 71 -22.65 -0.64 -5.35
C ASN A 71 -21.18 -1.03 -5.19
N ILE A 72 -20.48 -0.53 -4.15
CA ILE A 72 -19.08 -0.81 -3.91
C ILE A 72 -18.90 -1.64 -2.64
N THR A 73 -18.21 -2.76 -2.78
CA THR A 73 -17.77 -3.59 -1.65
C THR A 73 -16.24 -3.56 -1.57
N VAL A 74 -15.70 -3.32 -0.37
CA VAL A 74 -14.26 -3.36 -0.11
C VAL A 74 -13.89 -4.59 0.71
N ARG A 75 -12.93 -5.37 0.24
CA ARG A 75 -12.35 -6.52 0.94
C ARG A 75 -10.87 -6.31 1.18
N MET A 76 -10.44 -6.56 2.43
CA MET A 76 -9.03 -6.63 2.78
C MET A 76 -8.60 -8.09 2.68
N GLU A 77 -8.12 -8.46 1.50
CA GLU A 77 -7.70 -9.81 1.14
C GLU A 77 -6.50 -9.73 0.18
N GLU A 78 -5.65 -10.76 0.20
CA GLU A 78 -4.54 -10.86 -0.75
C GLU A 78 -4.91 -11.80 -1.90
N VAL A 79 -4.87 -11.26 -3.13
CA VAL A 79 -5.11 -12.07 -4.33
C VAL A 79 -3.93 -13.00 -4.56
N GLN A 80 -4.22 -14.30 -4.63
CA GLN A 80 -3.22 -15.37 -4.83
C GLN A 80 -3.17 -15.84 -6.28
N ASN A 81 -4.32 -15.88 -6.95
CA ASN A 81 -4.41 -16.36 -8.32
C ASN A 81 -5.58 -15.73 -9.08
N ILE A 82 -5.46 -15.70 -10.40
CA ILE A 82 -6.50 -15.26 -11.34
C ILE A 82 -6.64 -16.32 -12.42
N ASP A 83 -7.79 -16.98 -12.47
CA ASP A 83 -8.14 -17.86 -13.58
C ASP A 83 -8.95 -17.07 -14.61
N ARG A 84 -8.34 -16.79 -15.75
CA ARG A 84 -8.97 -16.06 -16.84
C ARG A 84 -9.99 -16.91 -17.62
N SER A 85 -9.82 -18.23 -17.60
CA SER A 85 -10.70 -19.13 -18.36
C SER A 85 -12.05 -19.27 -17.69
N SER A 86 -12.07 -19.36 -16.35
CA SER A 86 -13.29 -19.39 -15.55
C SER A 86 -13.75 -17.99 -15.07
N GLN A 87 -13.02 -16.92 -15.41
CA GLN A 87 -13.27 -15.55 -14.94
C GLN A 87 -13.37 -15.45 -13.41
N ARG A 88 -12.39 -16.01 -12.71
CA ARG A 88 -12.39 -16.11 -11.25
C ARG A 88 -11.10 -15.57 -10.63
N VAL A 89 -11.24 -14.84 -9.53
CA VAL A 89 -10.14 -14.38 -8.67
C VAL A 89 -10.15 -15.18 -7.38
N PHE A 90 -8.97 -15.69 -6.98
CA PHE A 90 -8.75 -16.43 -5.74
C PHE A 90 -7.94 -15.57 -4.78
N THR A 91 -8.42 -15.45 -3.55
CA THR A 91 -7.73 -14.77 -2.46
C THR A 91 -7.28 -15.76 -1.39
N ASP A 92 -6.63 -15.26 -0.35
CA ASP A 92 -6.28 -16.04 0.85
C ASP A 92 -7.49 -16.55 1.64
N TYR A 93 -8.71 -16.00 1.42
CA TYR A 93 -9.92 -16.38 2.14
C TYR A 93 -11.07 -16.83 1.25
N ASN A 94 -11.18 -16.32 0.04
CA ASN A 94 -12.39 -16.46 -0.79
C ASN A 94 -12.06 -16.63 -2.27
N GLU A 95 -13.09 -16.97 -3.04
CA GLU A 95 -13.08 -16.91 -4.50
C GLU A 95 -14.24 -16.04 -5.00
N TYR A 96 -14.00 -15.33 -6.12
CA TYR A 96 -14.96 -14.38 -6.67
C TYR A 96 -15.02 -14.50 -8.19
N ASP A 97 -16.22 -14.68 -8.72
CA ASP A 97 -16.46 -14.59 -10.17
C ASP A 97 -16.53 -13.12 -10.60
N TYR A 98 -16.10 -12.82 -11.83
CA TYR A 98 -16.17 -11.48 -12.41
C TYR A 98 -16.62 -11.47 -13.86
N ASP A 99 -17.26 -10.37 -14.29
CA ASP A 99 -17.47 -10.05 -15.70
C ASP A 99 -16.28 -9.22 -16.25
N TYR A 100 -15.76 -8.32 -15.42
CA TYR A 100 -14.63 -7.44 -15.76
C TYR A 100 -13.61 -7.41 -14.63
N LEU A 101 -12.35 -7.36 -14.99
CA LEU A 101 -11.23 -7.33 -14.05
C LEU A 101 -10.31 -6.13 -14.35
N VAL A 102 -10.02 -5.33 -13.31
CA VAL A 102 -9.04 -4.26 -13.34
C VAL A 102 -7.88 -4.62 -12.43
N ILE A 103 -6.67 -4.71 -12.96
CA ILE A 103 -5.46 -4.96 -12.18
C ILE A 103 -4.74 -3.64 -11.95
N ALA A 104 -4.76 -3.15 -10.72
CA ALA A 104 -4.20 -1.86 -10.29
C ALA A 104 -3.23 -2.02 -9.11
N THR A 105 -2.47 -3.11 -9.08
CA THR A 105 -1.58 -3.51 -7.97
C THR A 105 -0.37 -2.61 -7.78
N GLY A 106 -0.12 -1.69 -8.72
CA GLY A 106 1.01 -0.78 -8.68
C GLY A 106 2.34 -1.49 -8.97
N SER A 107 3.42 -0.96 -8.38
CA SER A 107 4.78 -1.49 -8.55
C SER A 107 5.44 -1.70 -7.18
N THR A 108 6.49 -2.50 -7.16
CA THR A 108 7.39 -2.63 -6.02
C THR A 108 8.78 -2.09 -6.37
N TYR A 109 9.67 -1.98 -5.39
CA TYR A 109 11.07 -1.65 -5.64
C TYR A 109 11.78 -2.82 -6.32
N ASN A 110 12.84 -2.50 -7.08
CA ASN A 110 13.70 -3.47 -7.73
C ASN A 110 15.15 -3.15 -7.35
N PHE A 111 15.88 -4.14 -6.88
CA PHE A 111 17.29 -4.02 -6.52
C PHE A 111 18.24 -4.46 -7.65
N PHE A 112 17.71 -4.68 -8.86
CA PHE A 112 18.50 -5.01 -10.05
C PHE A 112 19.46 -6.20 -9.85
N GLY A 113 18.97 -7.26 -9.19
CA GLY A 113 19.74 -8.46 -8.88
C GLY A 113 20.53 -8.39 -7.57
N ASN A 114 20.46 -7.29 -6.82
CA ASN A 114 21.12 -7.11 -5.53
C ASN A 114 20.13 -7.29 -4.36
N ASP A 115 19.30 -8.32 -4.39
CA ASP A 115 18.22 -8.52 -3.41
C ASP A 115 18.73 -8.64 -1.96
N HIS A 116 20.02 -8.96 -1.77
CA HIS A 116 20.66 -8.94 -0.47
C HIS A 116 20.68 -7.55 0.20
N TRP A 117 20.57 -6.45 -0.57
CA TRP A 117 20.47 -5.10 -0.01
C TRP A 117 19.16 -4.86 0.75
N GLN A 118 18.11 -5.61 0.46
CA GLN A 118 16.79 -5.42 1.09
C GLN A 118 16.84 -5.41 2.63
N LYS A 119 17.77 -6.15 3.22
CA LYS A 119 17.95 -6.23 4.68
C LYS A 119 18.69 -5.02 5.27
N ASP A 120 19.47 -4.29 4.44
CA ASP A 120 20.38 -3.24 4.88
C ASP A 120 19.84 -1.84 4.54
N VAL A 121 18.71 -1.72 3.80
CA VAL A 121 18.17 -0.44 3.37
C VAL A 121 16.72 -0.24 3.83
N PHE A 122 16.32 1.02 3.92
CA PHE A 122 14.94 1.41 4.14
C PHE A 122 14.31 1.86 2.83
N THR A 123 13.13 1.36 2.53
CA THR A 123 12.38 1.75 1.34
C THR A 123 11.16 2.57 1.74
N LEU A 124 10.86 3.63 0.96
CA LEU A 124 9.69 4.48 1.13
C LEU A 124 8.56 4.06 0.19
N LYS A 125 8.07 2.82 0.36
CA LYS A 125 6.98 2.26 -0.46
C LYS A 125 5.71 1.97 0.35
N THR A 126 5.87 1.68 1.63
CA THR A 126 4.77 1.33 2.54
C THR A 126 4.80 2.21 3.79
N LEU A 127 3.65 2.36 4.43
CA LEU A 127 3.54 3.08 5.70
C LEU A 127 4.46 2.47 6.77
N GLY A 128 4.47 1.14 6.88
CA GLY A 128 5.36 0.44 7.80
C GLY A 128 6.85 0.69 7.51
N GLY A 129 7.23 0.80 6.22
CA GLY A 129 8.59 1.17 5.83
C GLY A 129 8.98 2.57 6.31
N ALA A 130 8.10 3.56 6.12
CA ALA A 130 8.32 4.93 6.57
C ALA A 130 8.45 5.03 8.11
N LEU A 131 7.59 4.31 8.84
CA LEU A 131 7.64 4.28 10.31
C LEU A 131 8.93 3.61 10.83
N ARG A 132 9.36 2.51 10.20
CA ARG A 132 10.64 1.88 10.56
C ARG A 132 11.82 2.83 10.32
N LEU A 133 11.83 3.54 9.18
CA LEU A 133 12.87 4.54 8.89
C LEU A 133 12.86 5.67 9.93
N LYS A 134 11.68 6.24 10.24
CA LYS A 134 11.52 7.26 11.27
C LYS A 134 12.09 6.79 12.61
N ASN A 135 11.67 5.63 13.08
CA ASN A 135 12.13 5.08 14.36
C ASN A 135 13.63 4.82 14.36
N HIS A 136 14.19 4.32 13.24
CA HIS A 136 15.63 4.11 13.12
C HIS A 136 16.40 5.43 13.23
N ILE A 137 16.01 6.46 12.50
CA ILE A 137 16.65 7.78 12.56
C ILE A 137 16.61 8.32 13.99
N GLN A 138 15.46 8.29 14.65
CA GLN A 138 15.30 8.77 16.03
C GLN A 138 16.19 7.98 16.99
N THR A 139 16.23 6.66 16.89
CA THR A 139 17.08 5.81 17.72
C THR A 139 18.57 6.12 17.51
N GLN A 140 19.01 6.33 16.26
CA GLN A 140 20.41 6.68 15.97
C GLN A 140 20.78 8.06 16.55
N LEU A 141 19.88 9.03 16.46
CA LEU A 141 20.07 10.36 17.06
C LEU A 141 20.24 10.26 18.57
N GLU A 142 19.30 9.61 19.26
CA GLU A 142 19.35 9.44 20.73
C GLU A 142 20.61 8.67 21.17
N SER A 143 20.94 7.58 20.50
CA SER A 143 22.13 6.78 20.79
C SER A 143 23.41 7.59 20.60
N SER A 144 23.46 8.51 19.62
CA SER A 144 24.60 9.36 19.37
C SER A 144 24.89 10.35 20.53
N LEU A 145 23.86 10.74 21.30
CA LEU A 145 24.02 11.66 22.42
C LEU A 145 24.75 11.03 23.60
N ILE A 146 24.60 9.73 23.79
CA ILE A 146 25.21 8.97 24.90
C ILE A 146 26.50 8.25 24.50
N THR A 147 26.85 8.26 23.21
CA THR A 147 28.07 7.60 22.69
C THR A 147 29.27 8.52 22.80
N HIS A 148 30.32 8.08 23.52
CA HIS A 148 31.57 8.83 23.70
C HIS A 148 32.58 8.61 22.56
N ASP A 149 32.50 7.48 21.85
CA ASP A 149 33.34 7.18 20.70
C ASP A 149 32.95 8.03 19.49
N LYS A 150 33.87 8.88 19.03
CA LYS A 150 33.65 9.80 17.91
C LYS A 150 33.39 9.10 16.58
N GLU A 151 34.07 7.98 16.30
CA GLU A 151 33.88 7.24 15.05
C GLU A 151 32.55 6.49 15.06
N ALA A 152 32.15 5.87 16.17
CA ALA A 152 30.85 5.26 16.34
C ALA A 152 29.73 6.30 16.17
N ARG A 153 29.87 7.47 16.81
CA ARG A 153 28.92 8.58 16.68
C ARG A 153 28.79 9.07 15.23
N LYS A 154 29.89 9.20 14.52
CA LYS A 154 29.89 9.61 13.11
C LYS A 154 29.12 8.60 12.24
N LYS A 155 29.30 7.29 12.46
CA LYS A 155 28.57 6.25 11.76
C LYS A 155 27.06 6.33 12.02
N MET A 156 26.64 6.52 13.29
CA MET A 156 25.23 6.66 13.68
C MET A 156 24.54 7.84 12.99
N LEU A 157 25.28 8.93 12.75
CA LEU A 157 24.78 10.17 12.15
C LEU A 157 25.00 10.25 10.63
N SER A 158 25.49 9.19 10.00
CA SER A 158 25.73 9.15 8.55
C SER A 158 24.58 8.44 7.84
N PHE A 159 23.90 9.16 6.96
CA PHE A 159 22.80 8.63 6.14
C PHE A 159 23.15 8.81 4.66
N ALA A 160 22.85 7.80 3.85
CA ALA A 160 22.96 7.84 2.41
C ALA A 160 21.56 7.70 1.78
N ILE A 161 21.30 8.51 0.76
CA ILE A 161 20.07 8.45 -0.04
C ILE A 161 20.48 8.06 -1.47
N VAL A 162 19.82 7.05 -2.03
CA VAL A 162 20.11 6.47 -3.36
C VAL A 162 18.88 6.58 -4.26
#